data_5fe1bbe217a96dac0429f5c217ba532c
#
_entry.id   5fe1bbe217a96dac0429f5c217ba532c
#
_cell.length_a   1.000
_cell.length_b   1.000
_cell.length_c   1.000
_cell.angle_alpha   90.00
_cell.angle_beta   90.00
_cell.angle_gamma   90.00
#
_symmetry.space_group_name_H-M   'P 1'
#
loop_
_entity.id
_entity.type
_entity.pdbx_description
1 polymer ?
#
loop_
_entity_poly.entity_id
_entity_poly.type
_entity_poly.pdbx_seq_one_letter_code
_entity_poly.pdbx_strand_id
1 'polypeptide(L)'
;MGMGGSGRQSLTKLATFIANYELFQIEVNKTYSMENWKNDLKKVLKRAGADGKKIVFLFTDLQIKDESFLEDVSMILTTGEVPNLFAADEKAEILDRVQHTAREEGRELGETSFANLYNIFMTNVKSNLHIVLAMSPVGTRSVTLTIYKHSF
;
A
#
# COMPACT_ATOMS: atom_id res chain seq x y z
N MET A 1 -5.09 -21.39 -1.06
CA MET A 1 -3.62 -21.49 -0.87
C MET A 1 -3.08 -22.39 -1.96
N GLY A 2 -2.00 -22.04 -2.62
CA GLY A 2 -1.33 -22.86 -3.65
C GLY A 2 0.15 -22.98 -3.33
N MET A 3 0.75 -24.07 -3.74
CA MET A 3 2.19 -24.33 -3.60
C MET A 3 3.03 -23.32 -4.39
N GLY A 4 4.30 -23.15 -4.04
CA GLY A 4 5.25 -22.36 -4.82
C GLY A 4 5.21 -22.79 -6.30
N GLY A 5 5.24 -21.84 -7.23
CA GLY A 5 5.09 -22.09 -8.65
C GLY A 5 3.64 -22.25 -9.16
N SER A 6 2.63 -22.05 -8.30
CA SER A 6 1.20 -22.18 -8.68
C SER A 6 0.65 -21.04 -9.55
N GLY A 7 1.48 -20.14 -10.05
CA GLY A 7 1.05 -19.01 -10.90
C GLY A 7 0.33 -17.88 -10.18
N ARG A 8 0.35 -17.83 -8.86
CA ARG A 8 -0.32 -16.80 -8.06
C ARG A 8 0.13 -15.38 -8.39
N GLN A 9 1.43 -15.18 -8.61
CA GLN A 9 1.96 -13.88 -9.02
C GLN A 9 1.46 -13.50 -10.42
N SER A 10 1.48 -14.46 -11.37
CA SER A 10 0.99 -14.25 -12.73
C SER A 10 -0.51 -13.96 -12.74
N LEU A 11 -1.29 -14.67 -11.94
CA LEU A 11 -2.72 -14.46 -11.79
C LEU A 11 -3.01 -13.07 -11.20
N THR A 12 -2.26 -12.65 -10.18
CA THR A 12 -2.39 -11.32 -9.59
C THR A 12 -2.07 -10.22 -10.60
N LYS A 13 -1.00 -10.38 -11.36
CA LYS A 13 -0.62 -9.42 -12.43
C LYS A 13 -1.71 -9.31 -13.49
N LEU A 14 -2.25 -10.45 -13.93
CA LEU A 14 -3.34 -10.48 -14.91
C LEU A 14 -4.62 -9.81 -14.36
N ALA A 15 -5.01 -10.14 -13.14
CA ALA A 15 -6.17 -9.53 -12.49
C ALA A 15 -6.00 -8.02 -12.30
N THR A 16 -4.81 -7.57 -11.94
CA THR A 16 -4.47 -6.14 -11.82
C THR A 16 -4.63 -5.42 -13.16
N PHE A 17 -4.15 -6.04 -14.23
CA PHE A 17 -4.27 -5.50 -15.58
C PHE A 17 -5.74 -5.42 -16.04
N ILE A 18 -6.50 -6.49 -15.84
CA ILE A 18 -7.93 -6.53 -16.20
C ILE A 18 -8.73 -5.48 -15.43
N ALA A 19 -8.43 -5.29 -14.15
CA ALA A 19 -9.09 -4.30 -13.30
C ALA A 19 -8.64 -2.86 -13.57
N ASN A 20 -7.67 -2.65 -14.44
CA ASN A 20 -7.06 -1.34 -14.72
C ASN A 20 -6.48 -0.68 -13.45
N TYR A 21 -5.87 -1.47 -12.60
CA TYR A 21 -5.16 -1.02 -11.41
C TYR A 21 -3.66 -0.92 -11.71
N GLU A 22 -2.97 -0.07 -10.99
CA GLU A 22 -1.50 -0.02 -11.06
C GLU A 22 -0.90 -1.15 -10.23
N LEU A 23 0.04 -1.89 -10.80
CA LEU A 23 0.82 -2.88 -10.07
C LEU A 23 2.05 -2.21 -9.46
N PHE A 24 2.20 -2.34 -8.16
CA PHE A 24 3.42 -1.95 -7.46
C PHE A 24 4.09 -3.18 -6.86
N GLN A 25 5.36 -3.39 -7.19
CA GLN A 25 6.18 -4.48 -6.68
C GLN A 25 7.57 -3.94 -6.37
N ILE A 26 8.09 -4.24 -5.17
CA ILE A 26 9.43 -3.84 -4.80
C ILE A 26 10.48 -4.78 -5.39
N GLU A 27 11.63 -4.23 -5.74
CA GLU A 27 12.80 -5.00 -6.16
C GLU A 27 13.79 -5.07 -4.99
N VAL A 28 13.84 -6.22 -4.35
CA VAL A 28 14.73 -6.46 -3.22
C VAL A 28 16.02 -7.11 -3.69
N ASN A 29 17.11 -6.38 -3.60
CA ASN A 29 18.45 -6.85 -3.85
C ASN A 29 19.25 -6.97 -2.54
N LYS A 30 20.54 -7.34 -2.64
CA LYS A 30 21.42 -7.51 -1.48
C LYS A 30 21.63 -6.22 -0.67
N THR A 31 21.53 -5.07 -1.31
CA THR A 31 21.73 -3.75 -0.71
C THR A 31 20.42 -3.08 -0.27
N TYR A 32 19.28 -3.74 -0.45
CA TYR A 32 17.98 -3.21 -0.04
C TYR A 32 17.92 -3.05 1.47
N SER A 33 17.78 -1.81 1.92
CA SER A 33 17.79 -1.42 3.32
C SER A 33 16.40 -1.06 3.84
N MET A 34 16.30 -0.87 5.14
CA MET A 34 15.08 -0.34 5.77
C MET A 34 14.70 1.05 5.23
N GLU A 35 15.69 1.86 4.87
CA GLU A 35 15.44 3.16 4.24
C GLU A 35 14.80 3.02 2.85
N ASN A 36 15.29 2.07 2.05
CA ASN A 36 14.67 1.75 0.76
C ASN A 36 13.23 1.31 0.93
N TRP A 37 12.94 0.45 1.91
CA TRP A 37 11.59 0.02 2.25
C TRP A 37 10.68 1.20 2.61
N LYS A 38 11.13 2.09 3.49
CA LYS A 38 10.38 3.29 3.85
C LYS A 38 10.11 4.20 2.66
N ASN A 39 11.09 4.37 1.78
CA ASN A 39 10.94 5.17 0.56
C ASN A 39 9.92 4.54 -0.40
N ASP A 40 9.92 3.23 -0.56
CA ASP A 40 8.94 2.53 -1.37
C ASP A 40 7.53 2.63 -0.78
N LEU A 41 7.40 2.51 0.54
CA LEU A 41 6.12 2.75 1.23
C LEU A 41 5.62 4.19 1.02
N LYS A 42 6.49 5.18 1.15
CA LYS A 42 6.14 6.59 0.88
C LYS A 42 5.57 6.77 -0.51
N LYS A 43 6.20 6.18 -1.53
CA LYS A 43 5.72 6.25 -2.92
C LYS A 43 4.33 5.65 -3.07
N VAL A 44 4.13 4.43 -2.59
CA VAL A 44 2.85 3.73 -2.77
C VAL A 44 1.72 4.42 -2.00
N LEU A 45 1.98 4.90 -0.78
CA LEU A 45 0.99 5.60 0.02
C LEU A 45 0.62 6.97 -0.56
N LYS A 46 1.59 7.74 -1.06
CA LYS A 46 1.33 9.01 -1.76
C LYS A 46 0.46 8.80 -2.99
N ARG A 47 0.74 7.79 -3.80
CA ARG A 47 -0.05 7.50 -5.00
C ARG A 47 -1.48 7.05 -4.67
N ALA A 48 -1.64 6.17 -3.70
CA ALA A 48 -2.95 5.67 -3.31
C ALA A 48 -3.79 6.73 -2.56
N GLY A 49 -3.17 7.44 -1.62
CA GLY A 49 -3.86 8.36 -0.72
C GLY A 49 -4.00 9.78 -1.24
N ALA A 50 -2.96 10.32 -1.90
CA ALA A 50 -2.95 11.69 -2.38
C ALA A 50 -3.38 11.78 -3.85
N ASP A 51 -2.87 10.92 -4.71
CA ASP A 51 -3.19 10.93 -6.15
C ASP A 51 -4.46 10.13 -6.49
N GLY A 52 -5.06 9.43 -5.54
CA GLY A 52 -6.29 8.65 -5.74
C GLY A 52 -6.14 7.45 -6.69
N LYS A 53 -4.94 6.96 -6.90
CA LYS A 53 -4.67 5.82 -7.80
C LYS A 53 -5.00 4.50 -7.12
N LYS A 54 -5.69 3.63 -7.84
CA LYS A 54 -5.95 2.26 -7.40
C LYS A 54 -4.72 1.41 -7.66
N ILE A 55 -4.13 0.88 -6.61
CA ILE A 55 -2.84 0.18 -6.64
C ILE A 55 -2.98 -1.21 -6.04
N VAL A 56 -2.40 -2.20 -6.71
CA VAL A 56 -2.15 -3.52 -6.15
C VAL A 56 -0.68 -3.62 -5.79
N PHE A 57 -0.40 -3.75 -4.50
CA PHE A 57 0.94 -3.97 -3.97
C PHE A 57 1.17 -5.47 -3.80
N LEU A 58 1.96 -6.04 -4.70
CA LEU A 58 2.31 -7.45 -4.66
C LEU A 58 3.61 -7.63 -3.87
N PHE A 59 3.53 -8.43 -2.82
CA PHE A 59 4.62 -8.68 -1.90
C PHE A 59 4.81 -10.19 -1.71
N THR A 60 6.05 -10.66 -1.86
CA THR A 60 6.37 -12.09 -1.78
C THR A 60 7.23 -12.39 -0.57
N ASP A 61 7.24 -13.64 -0.13
CA ASP A 61 8.09 -14.12 0.96
C ASP A 61 9.59 -13.86 0.73
N LEU A 62 10.03 -13.92 -0.52
CA LEU A 62 11.41 -13.61 -0.89
C LEU A 62 11.80 -12.14 -0.66
N GLN A 63 10.83 -11.26 -0.55
CA GLN A 63 11.01 -9.83 -0.34
C GLN A 63 10.97 -9.43 1.13
N ILE A 64 10.57 -10.34 2.02
CA ILE A 64 10.52 -10.09 3.46
C ILE A 64 11.92 -10.31 4.04
N LYS A 65 12.65 -9.21 4.24
CA LYS A 65 13.96 -9.25 4.88
C LYS A 65 13.90 -9.12 6.39
N ASP A 66 12.85 -8.47 6.90
CA ASP A 66 12.70 -8.14 8.31
C ASP A 66 11.22 -8.23 8.70
N GLU A 67 10.93 -8.67 9.92
CA GLU A 67 9.57 -8.76 10.44
C GLU A 67 8.86 -7.40 10.49
N SER A 68 9.62 -6.31 10.62
CA SER A 68 9.09 -4.95 10.58
C SER A 68 8.37 -4.61 9.27
N PHE A 69 8.70 -5.26 8.16
CA PHE A 69 7.99 -5.09 6.89
C PHE A 69 6.53 -5.54 7.02
N LEU A 70 6.29 -6.66 7.70
CA LEU A 70 4.95 -7.17 7.94
C LEU A 70 4.18 -6.32 8.95
N GLU A 71 4.87 -5.77 9.95
CA GLU A 71 4.28 -4.85 10.92
C GLU A 71 3.79 -3.57 10.23
N ASP A 72 4.63 -2.97 9.37
CA ASP A 72 4.27 -1.78 8.58
C ASP A 72 3.08 -2.06 7.66
N VAL A 73 3.07 -3.20 6.97
CA VAL A 73 1.94 -3.63 6.14
C VAL A 73 0.66 -3.78 6.96
N SER A 74 0.75 -4.38 8.15
CA SER A 74 -0.38 -4.52 9.06
C SER A 74 -0.92 -3.16 9.52
N MET A 75 -0.03 -2.21 9.83
CA MET A 75 -0.44 -0.85 10.19
C MET A 75 -1.16 -0.13 9.06
N ILE A 76 -0.68 -0.25 7.83
CA ILE A 76 -1.33 0.32 6.64
C ILE A 76 -2.75 -0.25 6.47
N LEU A 77 -2.90 -1.56 6.60
CA LEU A 77 -4.20 -2.22 6.45
C LEU A 77 -5.19 -1.82 7.56
N THR A 78 -4.69 -1.58 8.75
CA THR A 78 -5.53 -1.24 9.92
C THR A 78 -5.89 0.24 9.97
N THR A 79 -4.90 1.12 9.83
CA THR A 79 -5.04 2.56 10.04
C THR A 79 -4.96 3.40 8.77
N GLY A 80 -4.35 2.87 7.70
CA GLY A 80 -4.07 3.60 6.46
C GLY A 80 -2.75 4.36 6.48
N GLU A 81 -1.95 4.23 7.53
CA GLU A 81 -0.64 4.89 7.65
C GLU A 81 0.39 4.02 8.37
N VAL A 82 1.65 4.42 8.27
CA VAL A 82 2.74 3.95 9.11
C VAL A 82 3.17 5.12 10.01
N PRO A 83 3.15 4.98 11.33
CA PRO A 83 3.54 6.05 12.26
C PRO A 83 4.96 6.56 11.97
N ASN A 84 5.14 7.87 11.99
CA ASN A 84 6.43 8.54 11.79
C ASN A 84 7.11 8.28 10.43
N LEU A 85 6.36 7.81 9.43
CA LEU A 85 6.90 7.57 8.09
C LEU A 85 7.20 8.89 7.37
N PHE A 86 6.26 9.85 7.43
CA PHE A 86 6.38 11.15 6.76
C PHE A 86 6.84 12.24 7.73
N ALA A 87 7.81 13.05 7.28
CA ALA A 87 8.18 14.27 7.97
C ALA A 87 7.08 15.35 7.83
N ALA A 88 7.18 16.43 8.59
CA ALA A 88 6.15 17.48 8.61
C ALA A 88 5.97 18.17 7.24
N ASP A 89 7.06 18.43 6.55
CA ASP A 89 7.06 19.00 5.18
C ASP A 89 6.45 18.02 4.16
N GLU A 90 6.74 16.75 4.26
CA GLU A 90 6.14 15.71 3.41
C GLU A 90 4.62 15.59 3.67
N LYS A 91 4.19 15.71 4.91
CA LYS A 91 2.75 15.71 5.24
C LYS A 91 2.05 16.92 4.63
N ALA A 92 2.66 18.10 4.70
CA ALA A 92 2.10 19.31 4.08
C ALA A 92 1.93 19.15 2.55
N GLU A 93 2.94 18.59 1.87
CA GLU A 93 2.87 18.27 0.45
C GLU A 93 1.74 17.28 0.13
N ILE A 94 1.60 16.22 0.93
CA ILE A 94 0.55 15.22 0.77
C ILE A 94 -0.84 15.86 0.88
N LEU A 95 -1.05 16.74 1.86
CA LEU A 95 -2.34 17.39 2.07
C LEU A 95 -2.70 18.36 0.94
N ASP A 96 -1.71 19.07 0.40
CA ASP A 96 -1.91 19.91 -0.78
C ASP A 96 -2.34 19.09 -2.00
N ARG A 97 -1.70 17.95 -2.23
CA ARG A 97 -2.09 17.02 -3.30
C ARG A 97 -3.47 16.42 -3.08
N VAL A 98 -3.84 16.06 -1.86
CA VAL A 98 -5.19 15.58 -1.53
C VAL A 98 -6.25 16.61 -1.91
N GLN A 99 -6.02 17.88 -1.57
CA GLN A 99 -6.93 18.97 -1.97
C GLN A 99 -7.01 19.13 -3.49
N HIS A 100 -5.87 19.12 -4.16
CA HIS A 100 -5.81 19.27 -5.62
C HIS A 100 -6.57 18.14 -6.32
N THR A 101 -6.29 16.89 -5.96
CA THR A 101 -6.96 15.71 -6.54
C THR A 101 -8.47 15.75 -6.29
N ALA A 102 -8.90 16.12 -5.08
CA ALA A 102 -10.33 16.22 -4.78
C ALA A 102 -11.03 17.30 -5.62
N ARG A 103 -10.38 18.42 -5.86
CA ARG A 103 -10.91 19.48 -6.76
C ARG A 103 -11.01 19.00 -8.20
N GLU A 104 -10.00 18.29 -8.71
CA GLU A 104 -10.02 17.72 -10.06
C GLU A 104 -11.13 16.69 -10.24
N GLU A 105 -11.44 15.92 -9.20
CA GLU A 105 -12.53 14.96 -9.18
C GLU A 105 -13.90 15.58 -8.90
N GLY A 106 -13.96 16.89 -8.69
CA GLY A 106 -15.20 17.62 -8.38
C GLY A 106 -15.77 17.28 -7.00
N ARG A 107 -14.96 16.76 -6.10
CA ARG A 107 -15.38 16.47 -4.71
C ARG A 107 -15.32 17.74 -3.87
N GLU A 108 -16.43 18.05 -3.22
CA GLU A 108 -16.42 19.09 -2.20
C GLU A 108 -15.73 18.57 -0.94
N LEU A 109 -14.63 19.18 -0.60
CA LEU A 109 -14.01 19.02 0.71
C LEU A 109 -14.73 19.97 1.66
N GLY A 110 -15.31 19.44 2.71
CA GLY A 110 -15.88 20.27 3.77
C GLY A 110 -14.80 21.12 4.46
N GLU A 111 -14.58 20.91 5.73
CA GLU A 111 -13.50 21.58 6.45
C GLU A 111 -12.13 21.11 5.98
N THR A 112 -11.26 22.04 5.59
CA THR A 112 -9.88 21.79 5.11
C THR A 112 -8.84 21.86 6.22
N SER A 113 -9.19 21.48 7.45
CA SER A 113 -8.24 21.36 8.53
C SER A 113 -7.20 20.27 8.26
N PHE A 114 -6.01 20.40 8.84
CA PHE A 114 -4.95 19.39 8.75
C PHE A 114 -5.47 17.99 9.11
N ALA A 115 -6.17 17.88 10.24
CA ALA A 115 -6.68 16.61 10.73
C ALA A 115 -7.68 15.97 9.76
N ASN A 116 -8.58 16.78 9.19
CA ASN A 116 -9.58 16.29 8.25
C ASN A 116 -8.94 15.84 6.93
N LEU A 117 -8.05 16.63 6.38
CA LEU A 117 -7.33 16.28 5.14
C LEU A 117 -6.46 15.02 5.31
N TYR A 118 -5.79 14.90 6.45
CA TYR A 118 -5.00 13.70 6.74
C TYR A 118 -5.88 12.46 6.92
N ASN A 119 -7.05 12.60 7.53
CA ASN A 119 -8.03 11.52 7.61
C ASN A 119 -8.54 11.10 6.23
N ILE A 120 -8.79 12.05 5.33
CA ILE A 120 -9.14 11.77 3.94
C ILE A 120 -8.00 10.99 3.25
N PHE A 121 -6.75 11.39 3.45
CA PHE A 121 -5.59 10.68 2.95
C PHE A 121 -5.57 9.22 3.41
N MET A 122 -5.71 8.96 4.70
CA MET A 122 -5.73 7.61 5.25
C MET A 122 -6.91 6.77 4.72
N THR A 123 -8.07 7.39 4.58
CA THR A 123 -9.25 6.73 4.02
C THR A 123 -9.03 6.36 2.55
N ASN A 124 -8.42 7.25 1.77
CA ASN A 124 -8.06 6.98 0.38
C ASN A 124 -7.05 5.84 0.26
N VAL A 125 -6.04 5.81 1.14
CA VAL A 125 -5.07 4.69 1.18
C VAL A 125 -5.81 3.37 1.38
N LYS A 126 -6.69 3.28 2.36
CA LYS A 126 -7.44 2.05 2.66
C LYS A 126 -8.37 1.63 1.52
N SER A 127 -8.94 2.59 0.80
CA SER A 127 -9.84 2.32 -0.32
C SER A 127 -9.11 1.94 -1.62
N ASN A 128 -7.95 2.52 -1.87
CA ASN A 128 -7.25 2.42 -3.15
C ASN A 128 -6.08 1.45 -3.14
N LEU A 129 -5.52 1.14 -1.97
CA LEU A 129 -4.38 0.23 -1.86
C LEU A 129 -4.84 -1.19 -1.53
N HIS A 130 -4.56 -2.12 -2.42
CA HIS A 130 -4.81 -3.54 -2.24
C HIS A 130 -3.48 -4.27 -2.08
N ILE A 131 -3.29 -4.94 -0.95
CA ILE A 131 -2.06 -5.66 -0.66
C ILE A 131 -2.27 -7.15 -0.90
N VAL A 132 -1.43 -7.73 -1.74
CA VAL A 132 -1.43 -9.16 -2.03
C VAL A 132 -0.11 -9.75 -1.53
N LEU A 133 -0.20 -10.65 -0.57
CA LEU A 133 0.93 -11.40 -0.05
C LEU A 133 0.96 -12.78 -0.72
N ALA A 134 1.99 -13.02 -1.54
CA ALA A 134 2.22 -14.31 -2.17
C ALA A 134 3.32 -15.05 -1.41
N MET A 135 2.92 -15.96 -0.55
CA MET A 135 3.84 -16.72 0.30
C MET A 135 3.93 -18.18 -0.12
N SER A 136 5.14 -18.73 -0.10
CA SER A 136 5.38 -20.15 -0.29
C SER A 136 5.15 -20.90 1.03
N PRO A 137 4.54 -22.10 0.99
CA PRO A 137 4.45 -22.93 2.18
C PRO A 137 5.83 -23.54 2.44
N VAL A 138 6.64 -22.91 3.28
CA VAL A 138 7.94 -23.43 3.71
C VAL A 138 7.87 -23.66 5.22
N GLY A 139 7.90 -24.95 5.63
CA GLY A 139 7.97 -25.38 7.02
C GLY A 139 6.67 -25.25 7.81
N THR A 140 6.69 -25.67 9.06
CA THR A 140 5.58 -25.80 9.99
C THR A 140 4.90 -24.49 10.46
N ARG A 141 5.22 -23.36 9.87
CA ARG A 141 4.53 -22.07 10.12
C ARG A 141 3.71 -21.71 8.90
N SER A 142 2.44 -22.03 8.94
CA SER A 142 1.47 -21.56 7.96
C SER A 142 1.28 -20.04 8.14
N VAL A 143 1.89 -19.26 7.30
CA VAL A 143 1.55 -17.84 7.22
C VAL A 143 0.30 -17.71 6.35
N THR A 144 -0.78 -17.33 6.97
CA THR A 144 -2.09 -17.18 6.34
C THR A 144 -2.07 -16.03 5.36
N LEU A 145 -2.42 -16.28 4.10
CA LEU A 145 -2.68 -15.25 3.12
C LEU A 145 -3.95 -14.51 3.53
N THR A 146 -3.83 -13.30 3.98
CA THR A 146 -4.99 -12.45 4.26
C THR A 146 -5.13 -11.43 3.14
N ILE A 147 -6.11 -11.66 2.26
CA ILE A 147 -6.60 -10.63 1.35
C ILE A 147 -7.57 -9.79 2.19
N TYR A 148 -7.15 -8.65 2.69
CA TYR A 148 -8.09 -7.72 3.30
C TYR A 148 -8.80 -6.96 2.19
N LYS A 149 -9.98 -7.45 1.86
CA LYS A 149 -11.00 -6.67 1.20
C LYS A 149 -11.82 -6.04 2.33
N HIS A 150 -11.66 -4.76 2.55
CA HIS A 150 -12.67 -4.03 3.29
C HIS A 150 -13.94 -4.08 2.45
N SER A 151 -14.85 -4.98 2.82
CA SER A 151 -16.26 -4.87 2.42
C SER A 151 -16.82 -3.65 3.14
N PHE A 152 -17.51 -2.84 2.39
CA PHE A 152 -18.31 -1.69 2.80
C PHE A 152 -19.13 -1.94 4.06
#